data_de1bc9c5b7b226f03b7c21b07cd1d65a
#
_entry.id   de1bc9c5b7b226f03b7c21b07cd1d65a
#
_cell.length_a   1.000
_cell.length_b   1.000
_cell.length_c   1.000
_cell.angle_alpha   90.00
_cell.angle_beta   90.00
_cell.angle_gamma   90.00
#
_symmetry.space_group_name_H-M   'P 1'
#
loop_
_entity.id
_entity.type
_entity.pdbx_description
1 polymer ?
#
loop_
_entity_poly.entity_id
_entity_poly.type
_entity_poly.pdbx_seq_one_letter_code
_entity_poly.pdbx_strand_id
1 'polypeptide(L)'
;MVYIFLTQFEALAAHDAMVEAHGALNVISCTFMKIANDIRYLGSGPRCGLGELSLPENEPGSSIMPGKVNPTQCEALTMVAAQVMGNQTAVSVAGASGQFEVRKKKSFWERIIY
;
A
#
# COMPACT_ATOMS: atom_id res chain seq x y z
N MET A 1 13.31 -23.42 23.92
CA MET A 1 13.47 -24.41 22.85
C MET A 1 14.12 -23.71 21.66
N VAL A 2 15.37 -24.02 21.35
CA VAL A 2 16.09 -23.37 20.23
C VAL A 2 15.84 -24.21 18.99
N TYR A 3 15.10 -23.67 18.03
CA TYR A 3 14.96 -24.31 16.72
C TYR A 3 16.25 -24.05 15.91
N ILE A 4 17.04 -25.05 15.70
CA ILE A 4 18.17 -25.02 14.76
C ILE A 4 17.55 -25.22 13.38
N PHE A 5 17.47 -24.17 12.57
CA PHE A 5 17.04 -24.28 11.18
C PHE A 5 18.04 -25.15 10.40
N LEU A 6 17.51 -26.18 9.75
CA LEU A 6 18.32 -27.14 9.00
C LEU A 6 18.95 -26.55 7.73
N THR A 7 18.46 -25.39 7.28
CA THR A 7 18.97 -24.68 6.09
C THR A 7 19.62 -23.36 6.50
N GLN A 8 20.94 -23.40 6.68
CA GLN A 8 21.72 -22.20 7.06
C GLN A 8 21.70 -21.11 5.95
N PHE A 9 21.56 -21.50 4.69
CA PHE A 9 21.51 -20.57 3.54
C PHE A 9 20.35 -19.58 3.64
N GLU A 10 19.14 -20.07 3.89
CA GLU A 10 17.96 -19.22 4.05
C GLU A 10 18.09 -18.33 5.30
N ALA A 11 18.46 -18.90 6.44
CA ALA A 11 18.55 -18.17 7.71
C ALA A 11 19.61 -17.05 7.72
N LEU A 12 20.66 -17.14 6.89
CA LEU A 12 21.75 -16.19 6.84
C LEU A 12 21.48 -14.98 5.93
N ALA A 13 20.86 -15.17 4.78
CA ALA A 13 20.78 -14.16 3.73
C ALA A 13 19.38 -13.94 3.16
N ALA A 14 18.46 -14.89 3.31
CA ALA A 14 17.10 -14.75 2.80
C ALA A 14 16.24 -13.83 3.69
N HIS A 15 15.24 -13.22 3.08
CA HIS A 15 14.30 -12.32 3.74
C HIS A 15 12.84 -12.73 3.45
N ASP A 16 12.57 -14.03 3.36
CA ASP A 16 11.28 -14.59 2.97
C ASP A 16 10.13 -14.10 3.86
N ALA A 17 10.35 -14.00 5.17
CA ALA A 17 9.35 -13.47 6.09
C ALA A 17 8.97 -12.01 5.79
N MET A 18 9.90 -11.20 5.29
CA MET A 18 9.63 -9.81 4.90
C MET A 18 8.84 -9.76 3.59
N VAL A 19 9.17 -10.62 2.65
CA VAL A 19 8.45 -10.75 1.37
C VAL A 19 7.02 -11.23 1.62
N GLU A 20 6.82 -12.21 2.50
CA GLU A 20 5.51 -12.72 2.89
C GLU A 20 4.67 -11.64 3.58
N ALA A 21 5.24 -10.96 4.57
CA ALA A 21 4.55 -9.88 5.28
C ALA A 21 4.11 -8.76 4.32
N HIS A 22 5.00 -8.34 3.41
CA HIS A 22 4.65 -7.33 2.42
C HIS A 22 3.63 -7.85 1.39
N GLY A 23 3.66 -9.13 1.07
CA GLY A 23 2.62 -9.79 0.25
C GLY A 23 1.22 -9.67 0.87
N ALA A 24 1.12 -9.84 2.19
CA ALA A 24 -0.14 -9.62 2.91
C ALA A 24 -0.60 -8.14 2.84
N LEU A 25 0.32 -7.19 2.98
CA LEU A 25 0.02 -5.76 2.80
C LEU A 25 -0.46 -5.45 1.38
N ASN A 26 0.12 -6.09 0.37
CA ASN A 26 -0.31 -5.95 -1.01
C ASN A 26 -1.75 -6.42 -1.23
N VAL A 27 -2.16 -7.53 -0.61
CA VAL A 27 -3.55 -8.01 -0.66
C VAL A 27 -4.50 -6.99 -0.03
N ILE A 28 -4.15 -6.45 1.14
CA ILE A 28 -4.94 -5.40 1.81
C ILE A 28 -5.05 -4.16 0.92
N SER A 29 -3.97 -3.78 0.25
CA SER A 29 -3.96 -2.62 -0.66
C SER A 29 -4.89 -2.79 -1.85
N CYS A 30 -5.00 -3.98 -2.42
CA CYS A 30 -5.98 -4.29 -3.46
C CYS A 30 -7.41 -4.08 -2.97
N THR A 31 -7.70 -4.54 -1.75
CA THR A 31 -9.02 -4.35 -1.13
C THR A 31 -9.32 -2.87 -0.87
N PHE A 32 -8.37 -2.13 -0.32
CA PHE A 32 -8.54 -0.70 -0.04
C PHE A 32 -8.68 0.14 -1.32
N MET A 33 -7.95 -0.19 -2.38
CA MET A 33 -8.11 0.44 -3.68
C MET A 33 -9.55 0.29 -4.18
N LYS A 34 -10.11 -0.91 -4.11
CA LYS A 34 -11.48 -1.20 -4.50
C LYS A 34 -12.49 -0.42 -3.65
N ILE A 35 -12.38 -0.46 -2.33
CA ILE A 35 -13.30 0.22 -1.42
C ILE A 35 -13.25 1.74 -1.61
N ALA A 36 -12.07 2.33 -1.72
CA ALA A 36 -11.92 3.77 -1.92
C ALA A 36 -12.54 4.24 -3.23
N ASN A 37 -12.39 3.47 -4.31
CA ASN A 37 -13.02 3.77 -5.58
C ASN A 37 -14.55 3.64 -5.50
N ASP A 38 -15.08 2.61 -4.86
CA ASP A 38 -16.53 2.44 -4.69
C ASP A 38 -17.13 3.62 -3.92
N ILE A 39 -16.54 4.00 -2.80
CA ILE A 39 -17.01 5.14 -2.00
C ILE A 39 -16.97 6.43 -2.84
N ARG A 40 -15.91 6.64 -3.59
CA ARG A 40 -15.76 7.82 -4.46
C ARG A 40 -16.85 7.85 -5.54
N TYR A 41 -17.16 6.73 -6.17
CA TYR A 41 -18.19 6.66 -7.19
C TYR A 41 -19.60 6.84 -6.62
N LEU A 42 -19.89 6.18 -5.49
CA LEU A 42 -21.19 6.32 -4.81
C LEU A 42 -21.41 7.73 -4.27
N GLY A 43 -20.37 8.43 -3.89
CA GLY A 43 -20.41 9.84 -3.48
C GLY A 43 -20.39 10.85 -4.62
N SER A 44 -20.36 10.41 -5.88
CA SER A 44 -20.37 11.30 -7.04
C SER A 44 -21.74 11.92 -7.28
N GLY A 45 -21.78 13.19 -7.59
CA GLY A 45 -23.04 13.91 -7.83
C GLY A 45 -22.94 15.34 -7.34
N PRO A 46 -24.02 16.09 -7.17
CA PRO A 46 -25.43 15.65 -7.11
C PRO A 46 -26.20 15.58 -8.43
N ARG A 47 -25.69 16.18 -9.50
CA ARG A 47 -26.47 16.25 -10.77
C ARG A 47 -26.08 15.19 -11.78
N CYS A 48 -24.79 14.86 -11.85
CA CYS A 48 -24.21 13.88 -12.77
C CYS A 48 -23.36 12.90 -11.96
N GLY A 49 -23.99 11.87 -11.41
CA GLY A 49 -23.33 10.87 -10.59
C GLY A 49 -24.34 9.97 -9.89
N LEU A 50 -23.85 9.04 -9.10
CA LEU A 50 -24.71 8.08 -8.39
C LEU A 50 -25.41 8.73 -7.20
N GLY A 51 -24.68 9.57 -6.43
CA GLY A 51 -25.27 10.37 -5.36
C GLY A 51 -25.87 9.58 -4.19
N GLU A 52 -25.46 8.31 -4.02
CA GLU A 52 -25.99 7.45 -2.96
C GLU A 52 -25.35 7.71 -1.60
N LEU A 53 -24.13 8.27 -1.59
CA LEU A 53 -23.42 8.64 -0.38
C LEU A 53 -23.14 10.14 -0.33
N SER A 54 -23.34 10.73 0.83
CA SER A 54 -22.86 12.10 1.12
C SER A 54 -21.51 12.02 1.81
N LEU A 55 -20.47 12.46 1.14
CA LEU A 55 -19.12 12.50 1.71
C LEU A 55 -18.94 13.76 2.55
N PRO A 56 -18.25 13.69 3.71
CA PRO A 56 -17.99 14.86 4.53
C PRO A 56 -17.03 15.83 3.84
N GLU A 57 -17.30 17.11 3.99
CA GLU A 57 -16.42 18.19 3.53
C GLU A 57 -15.27 18.36 4.53
N ASN A 58 -14.22 17.55 4.40
CA ASN A 58 -13.07 17.59 5.31
C ASN A 58 -12.07 18.71 4.97
N GLU A 59 -12.19 19.29 3.78
CA GLU A 59 -11.28 20.34 3.30
C GLU A 59 -12.04 21.45 2.60
N PRO A 60 -11.50 22.68 2.59
CA PRO A 60 -12.06 23.77 1.80
C PRO A 60 -12.15 23.37 0.33
N GLY A 61 -13.28 23.63 -0.31
CA GLY A 61 -13.47 23.34 -1.72
C GLY A 61 -12.44 24.07 -2.60
N SER A 62 -12.37 23.67 -3.87
CA SER A 62 -11.48 24.29 -4.85
C SER A 62 -11.74 25.80 -4.98
N SER A 63 -10.70 26.62 -5.01
CA SER A 63 -10.79 28.06 -5.29
C SER A 63 -11.32 28.35 -6.70
N ILE A 64 -11.24 27.38 -7.61
CA ILE A 64 -11.69 27.49 -9.01
C ILE A 64 -13.20 27.21 -9.14
N MET A 65 -13.73 26.28 -8.32
CA MET A 65 -15.13 25.87 -8.37
C MET A 65 -15.77 25.96 -6.98
N PRO A 66 -16.48 27.02 -6.67
CA PRO A 66 -17.20 27.15 -5.40
C PRO A 66 -18.19 26.00 -5.19
N GLY A 67 -18.20 25.44 -3.98
CA GLY A 67 -19.09 24.33 -3.63
C GLY A 67 -18.64 22.94 -4.12
N LYS A 68 -17.43 22.81 -4.69
CA LYS A 68 -16.89 21.51 -5.07
C LYS A 68 -16.35 20.79 -3.83
N VAL A 69 -16.93 19.66 -3.50
CA VAL A 69 -16.44 18.72 -2.48
C VAL A 69 -15.52 17.72 -3.15
N ASN A 70 -14.27 17.61 -2.69
CA ASN A 70 -13.32 16.62 -3.18
C ASN A 70 -13.30 15.40 -2.27
N PRO A 71 -13.26 14.17 -2.80
CA PRO A 71 -13.16 12.95 -2.01
C PRO A 71 -11.68 12.68 -1.61
N THR A 72 -11.05 13.65 -0.93
CA THR A 72 -9.59 13.67 -0.66
C THR A 72 -9.10 12.47 0.11
N GLN A 73 -9.91 11.94 1.04
CA GLN A 73 -9.55 10.75 1.81
C GLN A 73 -9.53 9.50 0.93
N CYS A 74 -10.49 9.36 0.02
CA CYS A 74 -10.50 8.26 -0.95
C CYS A 74 -9.31 8.36 -1.92
N GLU A 75 -8.99 9.57 -2.37
CA GLU A 75 -7.83 9.80 -3.25
C GLU A 75 -6.52 9.48 -2.55
N ALA A 76 -6.34 9.92 -1.31
CA ALA A 76 -5.17 9.59 -0.49
C ALA A 76 -5.01 8.07 -0.32
N LEU A 77 -6.11 7.37 -0.02
CA LEU A 77 -6.08 5.92 0.16
C LEU A 77 -5.71 5.19 -1.14
N THR A 78 -6.21 5.64 -2.30
CA THR A 78 -5.83 5.05 -3.61
C THR A 78 -4.35 5.28 -3.92
N MET A 79 -3.79 6.46 -3.59
CA MET A 79 -2.36 6.74 -3.77
C MET A 79 -1.49 5.85 -2.89
N VAL A 80 -1.85 5.69 -1.62
CA VAL A 80 -1.13 4.79 -0.69
C VAL A 80 -1.19 3.35 -1.18
N ALA A 81 -2.36 2.87 -1.59
CA ALA A 81 -2.52 1.52 -2.13
C ALA A 81 -1.65 1.29 -3.37
N ALA A 82 -1.61 2.24 -4.31
CA ALA A 82 -0.76 2.16 -5.49
C ALA A 82 0.74 2.11 -5.12
N GLN A 83 1.17 2.89 -4.12
CA GLN A 83 2.55 2.87 -3.64
C GLN A 83 2.92 1.52 -3.03
N VAL A 84 2.05 0.93 -2.21
CA VAL A 84 2.29 -0.39 -1.61
C VAL A 84 2.38 -1.48 -2.67
N MET A 85 1.51 -1.44 -3.70
CA MET A 85 1.59 -2.37 -4.83
C MET A 85 2.91 -2.25 -5.59
N GLY A 86 3.41 -1.03 -5.81
CA GLY A 86 4.72 -0.79 -6.41
C GLY A 86 5.87 -1.32 -5.55
N ASN A 87 5.80 -1.09 -4.25
CA ASN A 87 6.80 -1.57 -3.29
C ASN A 87 6.86 -3.10 -3.22
N GLN A 88 5.77 -3.82 -3.49
CA GLN A 88 5.77 -5.29 -3.54
C GLN A 88 6.80 -5.83 -4.53
N THR A 89 6.90 -5.23 -5.70
CA THR A 89 7.92 -5.61 -6.69
C THR A 89 9.33 -5.36 -6.15
N ALA A 90 9.56 -4.19 -5.57
CA ALA A 90 10.86 -3.84 -4.99
C ALA A 90 11.26 -4.79 -3.85
N VAL A 91 10.31 -5.13 -2.98
CA VAL A 91 10.51 -6.08 -1.87
C VAL A 91 10.85 -7.49 -2.39
N SER A 92 10.13 -7.95 -3.41
CA SER A 92 10.38 -9.27 -4.02
C SER A 92 11.77 -9.36 -4.65
N VAL A 93 12.17 -8.34 -5.42
CA VAL A 93 13.52 -8.26 -6.01
C VAL A 93 14.59 -8.19 -4.93
N ALA A 94 14.36 -7.41 -3.88
CA ALA A 94 15.29 -7.28 -2.77
C ALA A 94 15.43 -8.57 -1.97
N GLY A 95 14.33 -9.31 -1.76
CA GLY A 95 14.34 -10.61 -1.10
C GLY A 95 15.14 -11.64 -1.88
N ALA A 96 14.97 -11.66 -3.21
CA ALA A 96 15.69 -12.58 -4.10
C ALA A 96 17.18 -12.21 -4.32
N SER A 97 17.60 -11.03 -3.90
CA SER A 97 18.96 -10.51 -4.18
C SER A 97 19.96 -10.73 -3.04
N GLY A 98 19.71 -11.62 -2.08
CA GLY A 98 20.67 -12.04 -1.07
C GLY A 98 21.80 -12.85 -1.71
N GLN A 99 23.07 -12.42 -1.53
CA GLN A 99 24.23 -13.11 -2.07
C GLN A 99 25.08 -13.64 -0.92
N PHE A 100 25.29 -14.98 -0.87
CA PHE A 100 26.05 -15.64 0.18
C PHE A 100 25.59 -15.23 1.58
N GLU A 101 26.49 -14.76 2.43
CA GLU A 101 26.22 -14.33 3.81
C GLU A 101 26.14 -12.79 3.96
N VAL A 102 26.15 -12.04 2.87
CA VAL A 102 26.16 -10.57 2.90
C VAL A 102 24.76 -10.03 3.15
N ARG A 103 24.49 -9.63 4.37
CA ARG A 103 23.23 -8.94 4.74
C ARG A 103 23.17 -7.57 4.07
N LYS A 104 22.14 -7.31 3.30
CA LYS A 104 21.82 -5.95 2.85
C LYS A 104 21.52 -5.06 4.06
N LYS A 105 21.99 -3.81 4.00
CA LYS A 105 21.83 -2.87 5.13
C LYS A 105 20.35 -2.73 5.50
N LYS A 106 20.06 -2.83 6.79
CA LYS A 106 18.74 -2.63 7.42
C LYS A 106 18.01 -1.39 6.88
N SER A 107 18.75 -0.31 6.60
CA SER A 107 18.23 0.95 6.06
C SER A 107 17.53 0.85 4.71
N PHE A 108 17.78 -0.18 3.92
CA PHE A 108 17.10 -0.37 2.63
C PHE A 108 15.67 -0.87 2.85
N TRP A 109 15.48 -1.83 3.76
CA TRP A 109 14.17 -2.37 4.09
C TRP A 109 13.27 -1.35 4.80
N GLU A 110 13.85 -0.54 5.67
CA GLU A 110 13.13 0.53 6.36
C GLU A 110 12.52 1.55 5.38
N ARG A 111 13.16 1.85 4.25
CA ARG A 111 12.65 2.79 3.24
C ARG A 111 11.57 2.24 2.34
N ILE A 112 11.43 0.91 2.27
CA ILE A 112 10.43 0.27 1.40
C ILE A 112 9.15 -0.03 2.17
N ILE A 113 9.25 -0.29 3.47
CA ILE A 113 8.13 -0.70 4.30
C ILE A 113 7.42 0.49 4.94
N TYR A 114 8.12 1.59 5.19
CA TYR A 114 7.61 2.84 5.73
C TYR A 114 7.64 3.96 4.68
#